data_721a9340b5615cd9f53e3a7083b6bbe6
#
_entry.id   721a9340b5615cd9f53e3a7083b6bbe6
#
_cell.length_a   1.000
_cell.length_b   1.000
_cell.length_c   1.000
_cell.angle_alpha   90.00
_cell.angle_beta   90.00
_cell.angle_gamma   90.00
#
_symmetry.space_group_name_H-M   'P 1'
#
loop_
_entity.id
_entity.type
_entity.pdbx_description
1 polymer ?
#
loop_
_entity_poly.entity_id
_entity_poly.type
_entity_poly.pdbx_seq_one_letter_code
_entity_poly.pdbx_strand_id
1 'polypeptide(L)'
;MNKTYNIIWNAARGMYIVTSELARSGSRAIVSVSASCAVTLLAMDAAPAVAEETRVSIPSQTTTYTLSGATPFVVETGNTVATDIATSAAIVGDNSNDWDLLIESGAVVGSSLTDSQAMNLDSLTGATSVHNQGTITGSNEDGTILLQNGGSVINDGRIENSATYEHDPQDIPQEYAGVYMLNGGSYVSSESGVLEGVSGVIVQSGEAHITNGGMINSDGSWRSYGVEFRDGTYGTIVNTGTIITTASDGSGKIEDAAIYVHTLNDMAVSGSVSVDNSGLMQSDFITVALYHGSHFEVVNRVGGVITAGNSSL
;
A
#
# COMPACT_ATOMS: atom_id res chain seq x y z
N MET A 1 15.08 26.15 25.67
CA MET A 1 14.69 26.74 24.37
C MET A 1 14.34 25.61 23.43
N ASN A 2 13.07 25.47 23.08
CA ASN A 2 12.66 24.51 22.06
C ASN A 2 13.10 25.05 20.70
N LYS A 3 13.90 24.25 19.98
CA LYS A 3 14.28 24.57 18.60
C LYS A 3 13.21 24.00 17.68
N THR A 4 12.47 24.86 17.00
CA THR A 4 11.52 24.45 15.96
C THR A 4 12.26 24.31 14.65
N TYR A 5 12.08 23.19 13.97
CA TYR A 5 12.65 22.93 12.65
C TYR A 5 11.52 22.79 11.64
N ASN A 6 11.69 23.39 10.47
CA ASN A 6 10.79 23.19 9.34
C ASN A 6 11.44 22.23 8.33
N ILE A 7 10.69 21.26 7.88
CA ILE A 7 11.08 20.35 6.79
C ILE A 7 10.50 20.94 5.51
N ILE A 8 11.36 21.26 4.54
CA ILE A 8 10.95 21.83 3.26
C ILE A 8 11.42 20.91 2.14
N TRP A 9 10.51 20.57 1.22
CA TRP A 9 10.87 19.87 0.01
C TRP A 9 11.68 20.77 -0.93
N ASN A 10 12.86 20.34 -1.30
CA ASN A 10 13.69 21.02 -2.31
C ASN A 10 13.54 20.32 -3.66
N ALA A 11 12.67 20.85 -4.51
CA ALA A 11 12.40 20.29 -5.82
C ALA A 11 13.63 20.24 -6.75
N ALA A 12 14.61 21.11 -6.54
CA ALA A 12 15.83 21.12 -7.35
C ALA A 12 16.82 20.00 -6.97
N ARG A 13 16.65 19.41 -5.78
CA ARG A 13 17.51 18.33 -5.29
C ARG A 13 16.77 17.02 -5.06
N GLY A 14 15.44 17.00 -5.22
CA GLY A 14 14.61 15.83 -4.98
C GLY A 14 14.70 15.29 -3.55
N MET A 15 14.93 16.17 -2.54
CA MET A 15 15.09 15.73 -1.16
C MET A 15 14.48 16.75 -0.17
N TYR A 16 14.12 16.25 1.01
CA TYR A 16 13.72 17.10 2.12
C TYR A 16 14.91 17.73 2.80
N ILE A 17 14.81 19.03 3.11
CA ILE A 17 15.83 19.81 3.84
C ILE A 17 15.25 20.28 5.16
N VAL A 18 15.99 20.06 6.25
CA VAL A 18 15.65 20.60 7.57
C VAL A 18 16.21 22.00 7.68
N THR A 19 15.36 23.00 7.89
CA THR A 19 15.77 24.39 8.10
C THR A 19 15.41 24.83 9.52
N SER A 20 16.29 25.59 10.18
CA SER A 20 15.98 26.19 11.46
C SER A 20 15.34 27.58 11.27
N GLU A 21 14.45 27.97 12.17
CA GLU A 21 13.82 29.29 12.13
C GLU A 21 14.84 30.47 12.23
N LEU A 22 16.04 30.23 12.73
CA LEU A 22 17.10 31.21 12.80
C LEU A 22 17.65 31.65 11.42
N ALA A 23 17.33 30.92 10.34
CA ALA A 23 17.73 31.30 9.00
C ALA A 23 16.93 32.51 8.42
N ARG A 24 15.91 33.00 9.12
CA ARG A 24 15.08 34.13 8.66
C ARG A 24 15.49 35.52 9.21
N SER A 25 16.45 35.60 10.12
CA SER A 25 16.86 36.88 10.73
C SER A 25 18.13 37.48 10.15
N GLY A 26 18.62 36.99 9.01
CA GLY A 26 19.74 37.58 8.29
C GLY A 26 19.30 38.71 7.35
N SER A 27 19.36 39.94 7.86
CA SER A 27 19.50 41.26 7.17
C SER A 27 19.37 41.25 5.64
N ARG A 28 18.43 42.06 5.18
CA ARG A 28 18.40 42.65 3.84
C ARG A 28 19.70 43.37 3.55
N ALA A 29 20.67 42.71 2.96
CA ALA A 29 21.70 43.41 2.20
C ALA A 29 21.14 43.60 0.79
N ILE A 30 20.73 44.83 0.51
CA ILE A 30 20.46 45.29 -0.85
C ILE A 30 21.83 45.42 -1.51
N VAL A 31 22.26 44.38 -2.23
CA VAL A 31 23.36 44.51 -3.18
C VAL A 31 22.73 44.95 -4.50
N SER A 32 22.85 46.23 -4.79
CA SER A 32 22.62 46.75 -6.13
C SER A 32 23.76 46.25 -7.03
N VAL A 33 23.52 45.19 -7.75
CA VAL A 33 24.40 44.76 -8.83
C VAL A 33 23.92 45.43 -10.09
N SER A 34 24.71 46.45 -10.52
CA SER A 34 24.58 47.06 -11.81
C SER A 34 24.69 45.99 -12.93
N ALA A 35 23.69 45.98 -13.78
CA ALA A 35 23.60 45.09 -14.91
C ALA A 35 24.78 45.28 -15.87
N SER A 36 25.69 44.34 -15.88
CA SER A 36 26.50 44.03 -17.04
C SER A 36 25.93 42.77 -17.66
N CYS A 37 25.18 42.94 -18.73
CA CYS A 37 24.54 41.86 -19.44
C CYS A 37 25.59 41.09 -20.25
N ALA A 38 26.28 40.19 -19.60
CA ALA A 38 26.97 39.10 -20.30
C ALA A 38 25.96 37.96 -20.41
N VAL A 39 25.32 37.82 -21.56
CA VAL A 39 24.58 36.64 -21.92
C VAL A 39 25.61 35.52 -22.12
N THR A 40 26.01 34.89 -21.04
CA THR A 40 26.63 33.59 -21.13
C THR A 40 25.48 32.64 -21.43
N LEU A 41 25.37 32.20 -22.69
CA LEU A 41 24.61 31.02 -23.02
C LEU A 41 25.24 29.86 -22.23
N LEU A 42 24.76 29.62 -21.02
CA LEU A 42 24.98 28.33 -20.36
C LEU A 42 24.31 27.33 -21.30
N ALA A 43 25.15 26.57 -22.02
CA ALA A 43 24.72 25.30 -22.55
C ALA A 43 24.04 24.60 -21.34
N MET A 44 22.73 24.47 -21.39
CA MET A 44 22.05 23.54 -20.53
C MET A 44 22.69 22.19 -20.91
N ASP A 45 23.64 21.73 -20.08
CA ASP A 45 23.96 20.34 -20.07
C ASP A 45 22.59 19.64 -19.92
N ALA A 46 22.13 19.04 -21.02
CA ALA A 46 20.98 18.17 -20.98
C ALA A 46 21.32 17.19 -19.85
N ALA A 47 20.55 17.24 -18.79
CA ALA A 47 20.64 16.22 -17.75
C ALA A 47 20.75 14.90 -18.50
N PRO A 48 21.74 14.05 -18.20
CA PRO A 48 21.86 12.79 -18.90
C PRO A 48 20.47 12.18 -18.88
N ALA A 49 19.93 11.93 -20.07
CA ALA A 49 18.66 11.23 -20.19
C ALA A 49 18.87 9.95 -19.37
N VAL A 50 18.18 9.85 -18.25
CA VAL A 50 18.14 8.60 -17.48
C VAL A 50 17.66 7.61 -18.52
N ALA A 51 18.51 6.65 -18.89
CA ALA A 51 18.13 5.64 -19.86
C ALA A 51 16.84 5.04 -19.33
N GLU A 52 15.77 5.17 -20.09
CA GLU A 52 14.50 4.58 -19.74
C GLU A 52 14.74 3.08 -19.63
N GLU A 53 14.55 2.55 -18.45
CA GLU A 53 14.84 1.14 -18.19
C GLU A 53 13.95 0.32 -19.12
N THR A 54 14.57 -0.46 -19.99
CA THR A 54 13.83 -1.24 -20.97
C THR A 54 13.07 -2.35 -20.23
N ARG A 55 11.75 -2.18 -20.08
CA ARG A 55 10.86 -3.17 -19.48
C ARG A 55 10.41 -4.19 -20.52
N VAL A 56 10.22 -5.42 -20.10
CA VAL A 56 9.64 -6.47 -20.94
C VAL A 56 8.12 -6.31 -20.90
N SER A 57 7.52 -6.04 -22.07
CA SER A 57 6.07 -5.90 -22.19
C SER A 57 5.38 -7.26 -22.03
N ILE A 58 4.39 -7.30 -21.14
CA ILE A 58 3.47 -8.43 -20.99
C ILE A 58 2.27 -8.19 -21.91
N PRO A 59 2.08 -9.01 -22.94
CA PRO A 59 0.99 -8.81 -23.90
C PRO A 59 -0.37 -9.19 -23.29
N SER A 60 -1.44 -8.70 -23.88
CA SER A 60 -2.80 -9.13 -23.52
C SER A 60 -2.96 -10.63 -23.71
N GLN A 61 -3.48 -11.30 -22.67
CA GLN A 61 -3.74 -12.74 -22.67
C GLN A 61 -4.80 -13.12 -21.64
N THR A 62 -5.35 -14.34 -21.81
CA THR A 62 -6.35 -14.90 -20.90
C THR A 62 -5.85 -16.16 -20.19
N THR A 63 -4.56 -16.41 -20.21
CA THR A 63 -3.91 -17.52 -19.49
C THR A 63 -2.85 -16.97 -18.56
N THR A 64 -2.52 -17.69 -17.53
CA THR A 64 -1.48 -17.30 -16.57
C THR A 64 -0.17 -16.91 -17.28
N TYR A 65 0.36 -15.75 -16.95
CA TYR A 65 1.69 -15.32 -17.37
C TYR A 65 2.71 -15.66 -16.29
N THR A 66 3.68 -16.49 -16.63
CA THR A 66 4.77 -16.82 -15.70
C THR A 66 5.97 -15.91 -15.99
N LEU A 67 6.37 -15.15 -14.99
CA LEU A 67 7.56 -14.31 -15.04
C LEU A 67 8.82 -15.17 -15.17
N SER A 68 9.76 -14.74 -16.00
CA SER A 68 11.02 -15.45 -16.19
C SER A 68 12.15 -14.49 -16.54
N GLY A 69 13.33 -14.71 -15.99
CA GLY A 69 14.48 -13.81 -16.17
C GLY A 69 14.46 -12.64 -15.18
N ALA A 70 15.57 -11.94 -15.05
CA ALA A 70 15.76 -10.84 -14.11
C ALA A 70 15.58 -9.49 -14.82
N THR A 71 14.39 -9.18 -15.27
CA THR A 71 14.15 -7.92 -15.98
C THR A 71 12.88 -7.27 -15.46
N PRO A 72 12.81 -5.92 -15.40
CA PRO A 72 11.57 -5.27 -15.08
C PRO A 72 10.52 -5.52 -16.15
N PHE A 73 9.26 -5.74 -15.72
CA PHE A 73 8.14 -6.03 -16.59
C PHE A 73 7.14 -4.87 -16.64
N VAL A 74 6.37 -4.78 -17.71
CA VAL A 74 5.28 -3.80 -17.82
C VAL A 74 4.05 -4.43 -18.48
N VAL A 75 2.88 -4.14 -17.89
CA VAL A 75 1.59 -4.30 -18.57
C VAL A 75 1.21 -2.93 -19.10
N GLU A 76 1.35 -2.76 -20.40
CA GLU A 76 1.18 -1.47 -21.07
C GLU A 76 -0.29 -1.04 -21.13
N THR A 77 -0.52 0.26 -21.26
CA THR A 77 -1.84 0.87 -21.46
C THR A 77 -2.67 0.12 -22.50
N GLY A 78 -3.88 -0.26 -22.14
CA GLY A 78 -4.81 -1.00 -23.00
C GLY A 78 -4.59 -2.51 -23.01
N ASN A 79 -3.53 -3.04 -22.42
CA ASN A 79 -3.34 -4.47 -22.27
C ASN A 79 -4.21 -5.03 -21.11
N THR A 80 -4.67 -6.25 -21.31
CA THR A 80 -5.37 -7.03 -20.28
C THR A 80 -4.68 -8.37 -20.10
N VAL A 81 -4.17 -8.62 -18.89
CA VAL A 81 -3.59 -9.90 -18.50
C VAL A 81 -4.54 -10.56 -17.51
N ALA A 82 -5.18 -11.64 -17.93
CA ALA A 82 -6.18 -12.33 -17.12
C ALA A 82 -5.84 -13.83 -17.01
N THR A 83 -6.56 -14.55 -16.16
CA THR A 83 -6.55 -16.00 -16.14
C THR A 83 -7.96 -16.53 -16.44
N ASP A 84 -8.04 -17.61 -17.21
CA ASP A 84 -9.26 -18.37 -17.49
C ASP A 84 -9.38 -19.63 -16.59
N ILE A 85 -8.48 -19.76 -15.63
CA ILE A 85 -8.44 -20.87 -14.69
C ILE A 85 -8.82 -20.33 -13.29
N ALA A 86 -9.92 -20.83 -12.74
CA ALA A 86 -10.27 -20.61 -11.34
C ALA A 86 -9.15 -21.11 -10.42
N THR A 87 -8.97 -20.47 -9.27
CA THR A 87 -7.89 -20.79 -8.31
C THR A 87 -6.46 -20.52 -8.81
N SER A 88 -6.30 -19.82 -9.94
CA SER A 88 -4.99 -19.47 -10.49
C SER A 88 -4.78 -17.96 -10.49
N ALA A 89 -3.51 -17.53 -10.55
CA ALA A 89 -3.17 -16.12 -10.72
C ALA A 89 -2.98 -15.74 -12.19
N ALA A 90 -3.30 -14.49 -12.55
CA ALA A 90 -3.06 -13.98 -13.89
C ALA A 90 -1.55 -13.79 -14.15
N ILE A 91 -0.79 -13.35 -13.13
CA ILE A 91 0.68 -13.25 -13.16
C ILE A 91 1.27 -14.05 -12.00
N VAL A 92 2.26 -14.90 -12.29
CA VAL A 92 2.98 -15.71 -11.31
C VAL A 92 4.47 -15.45 -11.40
N GLY A 93 5.11 -15.20 -10.28
CA GLY A 93 6.56 -15.14 -10.12
C GLY A 93 7.01 -16.14 -9.05
N ASP A 94 8.04 -16.92 -9.35
CA ASP A 94 8.65 -17.86 -8.42
C ASP A 94 9.80 -17.19 -7.63
N ASN A 95 10.41 -17.93 -6.69
CA ASN A 95 11.52 -17.44 -5.87
C ASN A 95 12.89 -17.43 -6.56
N SER A 96 12.93 -17.52 -7.88
CA SER A 96 14.19 -17.47 -8.63
C SER A 96 14.75 -16.05 -8.78
N ASN A 97 13.91 -15.04 -8.64
CA ASN A 97 14.26 -13.63 -8.79
C ASN A 97 13.44 -12.74 -7.84
N ASP A 98 13.84 -11.50 -7.74
CA ASP A 98 12.99 -10.41 -7.28
C ASP A 98 12.35 -9.76 -8.50
N TRP A 99 11.05 -9.52 -8.45
CA TRP A 99 10.25 -9.08 -9.59
C TRP A 99 9.98 -7.58 -9.53
N ASP A 100 10.11 -6.88 -10.62
CA ASP A 100 9.72 -5.47 -10.77
C ASP A 100 8.66 -5.36 -11.86
N LEU A 101 7.43 -5.01 -11.46
CA LEU A 101 6.26 -4.91 -12.33
C LEU A 101 5.68 -3.51 -12.30
N LEU A 102 5.46 -2.96 -13.50
CA LEU A 102 4.68 -1.74 -13.71
C LEU A 102 3.36 -2.08 -14.40
N ILE A 103 2.25 -1.67 -13.83
CA ILE A 103 0.93 -1.74 -14.43
C ILE A 103 0.55 -0.32 -14.82
N GLU A 104 0.60 0.00 -16.12
CA GLU A 104 0.32 1.35 -16.59
C GLU A 104 -1.15 1.74 -16.46
N SER A 105 -1.40 3.05 -16.45
CA SER A 105 -2.76 3.60 -16.48
C SER A 105 -3.54 3.07 -17.69
N GLY A 106 -4.75 2.53 -17.42
CA GLY A 106 -5.59 1.90 -18.43
C GLY A 106 -5.23 0.44 -18.75
N ALA A 107 -4.19 -0.12 -18.12
CA ALA A 107 -3.93 -1.55 -18.15
C ALA A 107 -4.79 -2.28 -17.10
N VAL A 108 -5.07 -3.57 -17.32
CA VAL A 108 -5.85 -4.42 -16.43
C VAL A 108 -5.11 -5.72 -16.17
N VAL A 109 -4.97 -6.08 -14.89
CA VAL A 109 -4.45 -7.39 -14.46
C VAL A 109 -5.47 -8.05 -13.56
N GLY A 110 -5.80 -9.31 -13.84
CA GLY A 110 -6.66 -10.08 -12.96
C GLY A 110 -7.72 -10.89 -13.70
N SER A 111 -8.69 -11.35 -12.93
CA SER A 111 -9.77 -12.18 -13.43
C SER A 111 -11.07 -11.90 -12.66
N SER A 112 -12.17 -12.05 -13.34
CA SER A 112 -13.52 -12.08 -12.74
C SER A 112 -13.98 -13.49 -12.39
N LEU A 113 -13.13 -14.49 -12.56
CA LEU A 113 -13.45 -15.85 -12.17
C LEU A 113 -13.42 -15.98 -10.66
N THR A 114 -14.33 -16.81 -10.14
CA THR A 114 -14.37 -17.10 -8.71
C THR A 114 -13.03 -17.67 -8.24
N ASP A 115 -12.55 -17.16 -7.10
CA ASP A 115 -11.37 -17.66 -6.41
C ASP A 115 -10.07 -17.53 -7.22
N SER A 116 -9.95 -16.46 -8.01
CA SER A 116 -8.75 -16.17 -8.81
C SER A 116 -7.96 -14.98 -8.25
N GLN A 117 -6.63 -15.11 -8.27
CA GLN A 117 -5.72 -14.02 -7.93
C GLN A 117 -5.37 -13.19 -9.17
N ALA A 118 -5.04 -11.92 -8.98
CA ALA A 118 -4.36 -11.17 -10.03
C ALA A 118 -2.87 -11.53 -10.08
N MET A 119 -2.21 -11.54 -8.92
CA MET A 119 -0.77 -11.78 -8.82
C MET A 119 -0.45 -12.71 -7.64
N ASN A 120 0.42 -13.68 -7.90
CA ASN A 120 1.05 -14.52 -6.88
C ASN A 120 2.56 -14.46 -7.10
N LEU A 121 3.24 -13.71 -6.26
CA LEU A 121 4.64 -13.38 -6.43
C LEU A 121 5.46 -13.88 -5.23
N ASP A 122 6.31 -14.86 -5.49
CA ASP A 122 7.39 -15.22 -4.58
C ASP A 122 8.64 -14.43 -4.96
N SER A 123 9.58 -14.27 -4.06
CA SER A 123 10.73 -13.38 -4.20
C SER A 123 11.98 -14.06 -3.67
N LEU A 124 13.11 -13.86 -4.35
CA LEU A 124 14.40 -14.41 -3.93
C LEU A 124 14.90 -13.77 -2.63
N THR A 125 14.80 -12.45 -2.52
CA THR A 125 15.33 -11.68 -1.37
C THR A 125 14.31 -10.83 -0.64
N GLY A 126 13.05 -10.81 -1.10
CA GLY A 126 12.01 -9.92 -0.56
C GLY A 126 12.01 -8.52 -1.20
N ALA A 127 12.68 -8.32 -2.33
CA ALA A 127 12.75 -7.04 -3.01
C ALA A 127 11.80 -6.91 -4.21
N THR A 128 10.80 -7.79 -4.32
CA THR A 128 9.75 -7.68 -5.34
C THR A 128 9.00 -6.36 -5.21
N SER A 129 8.75 -5.70 -6.34
CA SER A 129 8.06 -4.42 -6.43
C SER A 129 6.91 -4.49 -7.45
N VAL A 130 5.73 -4.02 -7.05
CA VAL A 130 4.57 -3.83 -7.92
C VAL A 130 4.17 -2.37 -7.87
N HIS A 131 4.28 -1.67 -9.01
CA HIS A 131 3.78 -0.30 -9.15
C HIS A 131 2.51 -0.32 -10.00
N ASN A 132 1.37 -0.06 -9.37
CA ASN A 132 0.07 -0.05 -10.02
C ASN A 132 -0.41 1.37 -10.32
N GLN A 133 -0.57 1.69 -11.60
CA GLN A 133 -1.25 2.90 -12.08
C GLN A 133 -2.56 2.54 -12.81
N GLY A 134 -2.80 1.26 -13.05
CA GLY A 134 -3.96 0.71 -13.74
C GLY A 134 -5.00 0.12 -12.79
N THR A 135 -5.55 -1.01 -13.19
CA THR A 135 -6.53 -1.76 -12.40
C THR A 135 -6.06 -3.20 -12.19
N ILE A 136 -6.05 -3.62 -10.93
CA ILE A 136 -5.72 -4.99 -10.53
C ILE A 136 -6.94 -5.57 -9.81
N THR A 137 -7.49 -6.70 -10.31
CA THR A 137 -8.70 -7.32 -9.76
C THR A 137 -8.52 -8.80 -9.50
N GLY A 138 -9.05 -9.26 -8.37
CA GLY A 138 -9.07 -10.67 -7.98
C GLY A 138 -10.29 -10.99 -7.12
N SER A 139 -10.44 -12.26 -6.76
CA SER A 139 -11.52 -12.73 -5.90
C SER A 139 -11.07 -13.91 -5.02
N ASN A 140 -9.77 -14.05 -4.81
CA ASN A 140 -9.19 -15.17 -4.07
C ASN A 140 -9.10 -14.87 -2.56
N GLU A 141 -9.24 -15.91 -1.73
CA GLU A 141 -9.11 -15.83 -0.29
C GLU A 141 -7.73 -15.37 0.19
N ASP A 142 -6.65 -15.76 -0.53
CA ASP A 142 -5.28 -15.35 -0.21
C ASP A 142 -4.94 -13.94 -0.74
N GLY A 143 -5.94 -13.20 -1.23
CA GLY A 143 -5.76 -11.82 -1.69
C GLY A 143 -5.65 -11.66 -3.20
N THR A 144 -5.88 -10.43 -3.66
CA THR A 144 -5.74 -10.05 -5.06
C THR A 144 -4.27 -10.02 -5.48
N ILE A 145 -3.41 -9.44 -4.66
CA ILE A 145 -1.95 -9.50 -4.78
C ILE A 145 -1.42 -10.26 -3.56
N LEU A 146 -0.77 -11.39 -3.82
CA LEU A 146 -0.05 -12.17 -2.80
C LEU A 146 1.45 -11.98 -2.98
N LEU A 147 2.13 -11.47 -1.94
CA LEU A 147 3.58 -11.41 -1.82
C LEU A 147 4.06 -12.45 -0.81
N GLN A 148 4.69 -13.54 -1.28
CA GLN A 148 5.02 -14.67 -0.41
C GLN A 148 6.25 -14.44 0.47
N ASN A 149 7.25 -13.72 -0.02
CA ASN A 149 8.50 -13.48 0.69
C ASN A 149 8.82 -11.98 0.86
N GLY A 150 7.78 -11.19 1.22
CA GLY A 150 7.93 -9.74 1.32
C GLY A 150 7.89 -9.03 -0.03
N GLY A 151 8.15 -7.74 0.01
CA GLY A 151 8.14 -6.90 -1.18
C GLY A 151 7.42 -5.56 -0.96
N SER A 152 7.16 -4.86 -2.05
CA SER A 152 6.50 -3.56 -2.01
C SER A 152 5.38 -3.46 -3.05
N VAL A 153 4.28 -2.81 -2.66
CA VAL A 153 3.20 -2.41 -3.56
C VAL A 153 3.07 -0.90 -3.50
N ILE A 154 3.22 -0.23 -4.64
CA ILE A 154 2.93 1.19 -4.82
C ILE A 154 1.63 1.29 -5.61
N ASN A 155 0.61 1.93 -5.06
CA ASN A 155 -0.71 2.00 -5.67
C ASN A 155 -1.13 3.43 -5.98
N ASP A 156 -1.08 3.79 -7.25
CA ASP A 156 -1.60 5.04 -7.82
C ASP A 156 -2.90 4.82 -8.60
N GLY A 157 -3.31 3.56 -8.77
CA GLY A 157 -4.50 3.11 -9.48
C GLY A 157 -5.53 2.45 -8.57
N ARG A 158 -6.15 1.38 -9.05
CA ARG A 158 -7.16 0.62 -8.32
C ARG A 158 -6.71 -0.83 -8.11
N ILE A 159 -6.81 -1.30 -6.87
CA ILE A 159 -6.68 -2.72 -6.50
C ILE A 159 -8.00 -3.13 -5.87
N GLU A 160 -8.60 -4.23 -6.33
CA GLU A 160 -9.90 -4.71 -5.86
C GLU A 160 -9.88 -6.22 -5.65
N ASN A 161 -10.32 -6.65 -4.48
CA ASN A 161 -10.76 -8.02 -4.27
C ASN A 161 -12.30 -8.03 -4.33
N SER A 162 -12.83 -8.63 -5.39
CA SER A 162 -14.28 -8.63 -5.67
C SER A 162 -15.01 -9.82 -5.03
N ALA A 163 -14.33 -10.60 -4.19
CA ALA A 163 -14.98 -11.69 -3.47
C ALA A 163 -16.09 -11.17 -2.56
N THR A 164 -17.20 -11.87 -2.58
CA THR A 164 -18.27 -11.66 -1.60
C THR A 164 -18.17 -12.77 -0.57
N TYR A 165 -17.85 -12.40 0.65
CA TYR A 165 -17.82 -13.36 1.74
C TYR A 165 -19.24 -13.68 2.21
N GLU A 166 -19.66 -14.93 2.01
CA GLU A 166 -20.87 -15.46 2.65
C GLU A 166 -20.47 -16.12 3.97
N HIS A 167 -20.91 -15.56 5.08
CA HIS A 167 -20.59 -16.05 6.41
C HIS A 167 -21.06 -17.49 6.64
N ASP A 168 -20.14 -18.43 6.77
CA ASP A 168 -20.39 -19.73 7.41
C ASP A 168 -19.86 -19.66 8.87
N PRO A 169 -20.71 -19.87 9.89
CA PRO A 169 -20.27 -19.81 11.30
C PRO A 169 -19.19 -20.85 11.67
N GLN A 170 -18.88 -21.79 10.81
CA GLN A 170 -17.90 -22.85 11.02
C GLN A 170 -16.62 -22.64 10.21
N ASP A 171 -16.60 -21.64 9.29
CA ASP A 171 -15.43 -21.39 8.49
C ASP A 171 -14.36 -20.58 9.24
N ILE A 172 -13.13 -20.96 8.98
CA ILE A 172 -11.97 -20.14 9.29
C ILE A 172 -12.11 -18.83 8.51
N PRO A 173 -11.87 -17.67 9.12
CA PRO A 173 -11.99 -16.40 8.41
C PRO A 173 -11.14 -16.42 7.15
N GLN A 174 -11.81 -16.34 6.01
CA GLN A 174 -11.16 -16.17 4.72
C GLN A 174 -10.77 -14.70 4.58
N GLU A 175 -9.64 -14.45 3.99
CA GLU A 175 -8.95 -13.18 4.16
C GLU A 175 -9.34 -12.14 3.12
N TYR A 176 -9.64 -12.57 1.89
CA TYR A 176 -10.08 -11.74 0.76
C TYR A 176 -9.47 -10.34 0.74
N ALA A 177 -8.14 -10.28 0.92
CA ALA A 177 -7.42 -9.04 0.99
C ALA A 177 -7.22 -8.42 -0.41
N GLY A 178 -7.14 -7.10 -0.48
CA GLY A 178 -6.60 -6.45 -1.68
C GLY A 178 -5.12 -6.75 -1.85
N VAL A 179 -4.34 -6.64 -0.76
CA VAL A 179 -2.91 -7.00 -0.72
C VAL A 179 -2.62 -7.88 0.48
N TYR A 180 -2.01 -9.04 0.25
CA TYR A 180 -1.59 -9.96 1.29
C TYR A 180 -0.08 -10.20 1.23
N MET A 181 0.61 -9.93 2.33
CA MET A 181 2.06 -10.07 2.51
C MET A 181 2.33 -11.14 3.56
N LEU A 182 2.95 -12.25 3.18
CA LEU A 182 3.23 -13.35 4.13
C LEU A 182 4.43 -13.05 5.04
N ASN A 183 5.41 -12.26 4.58
CA ASN A 183 6.65 -12.04 5.29
C ASN A 183 7.10 -10.56 5.26
N GLY A 184 6.31 -9.70 5.86
CA GLY A 184 6.58 -8.27 5.89
C GLY A 184 6.47 -7.60 4.53
N GLY A 185 6.90 -6.34 4.46
CA GLY A 185 6.92 -5.58 3.23
C GLY A 185 6.33 -4.17 3.37
N SER A 186 6.02 -3.55 2.25
CA SER A 186 5.46 -2.20 2.26
C SER A 186 4.28 -2.05 1.29
N TYR A 187 3.31 -1.26 1.73
CA TYR A 187 2.24 -0.74 0.87
C TYR A 187 2.25 0.79 0.92
N VAL A 188 2.30 1.42 -0.24
CA VAL A 188 2.27 2.86 -0.37
C VAL A 188 1.17 3.24 -1.36
N SER A 189 0.21 4.05 -0.94
CA SER A 189 -0.85 4.58 -1.79
C SER A 189 -0.71 6.09 -1.92
N SER A 190 -0.78 6.60 -3.16
CA SER A 190 -0.94 8.03 -3.42
C SER A 190 -2.39 8.48 -3.18
N GLU A 191 -2.66 9.78 -3.32
CA GLU A 191 -4.02 10.35 -3.20
C GLU A 191 -5.03 9.74 -4.20
N SER A 192 -4.57 9.27 -5.36
CA SER A 192 -5.41 8.64 -6.38
C SER A 192 -5.60 7.14 -6.17
N GLY A 193 -4.77 6.52 -5.33
CA GLY A 193 -4.79 5.08 -5.13
C GLY A 193 -6.03 4.62 -4.37
N VAL A 194 -6.67 3.57 -4.87
CA VAL A 194 -7.85 2.95 -4.27
C VAL A 194 -7.56 1.47 -4.04
N LEU A 195 -7.82 1.02 -2.82
CA LEU A 195 -7.73 -0.38 -2.41
C LEU A 195 -9.07 -0.81 -1.81
N GLU A 196 -9.69 -1.83 -2.39
CA GLU A 196 -10.99 -2.35 -1.95
C GLU A 196 -10.95 -3.86 -1.77
N GLY A 197 -11.69 -4.36 -0.79
CA GLY A 197 -11.83 -5.79 -0.50
C GLY A 197 -12.56 -6.04 0.82
N VAL A 198 -12.72 -7.29 1.19
CA VAL A 198 -13.17 -7.64 2.56
C VAL A 198 -12.13 -7.17 3.56
N SER A 199 -10.85 -7.35 3.24
CA SER A 199 -9.74 -6.69 3.94
C SER A 199 -8.91 -5.88 2.96
N GLY A 200 -8.34 -4.76 3.42
CA GLY A 200 -7.45 -3.95 2.60
C GLY A 200 -6.06 -4.56 2.49
N VAL A 201 -5.20 -4.32 3.47
CA VAL A 201 -3.85 -4.88 3.55
C VAL A 201 -3.74 -5.83 4.73
N ILE A 202 -3.29 -7.05 4.47
CA ILE A 202 -2.96 -8.03 5.51
C ILE A 202 -1.46 -8.30 5.48
N VAL A 203 -0.82 -8.28 6.65
CA VAL A 203 0.57 -8.70 6.82
C VAL A 203 0.63 -9.83 7.84
N GLN A 204 1.05 -11.02 7.40
CA GLN A 204 1.05 -12.21 8.24
C GLN A 204 2.18 -12.22 9.28
N SER A 205 3.36 -11.76 8.90
CA SER A 205 4.54 -11.74 9.79
C SER A 205 5.59 -10.75 9.30
N GLY A 206 6.58 -10.45 10.14
CA GLY A 206 7.72 -9.64 9.75
C GLY A 206 7.52 -8.13 9.92
N GLU A 207 8.44 -7.33 9.40
CA GLU A 207 8.36 -5.88 9.45
C GLU A 207 7.51 -5.33 8.33
N ALA A 208 6.57 -4.42 8.65
CA ALA A 208 5.67 -3.83 7.67
C ALA A 208 5.62 -2.30 7.75
N HIS A 209 5.56 -1.67 6.58
CA HIS A 209 5.43 -0.22 6.45
C HIS A 209 4.25 0.12 5.53
N ILE A 210 3.17 0.59 6.12
CA ILE A 210 1.95 0.95 5.38
C ILE A 210 1.82 2.48 5.35
N THR A 211 1.77 3.05 4.15
CA THR A 211 1.53 4.48 3.96
C THR A 211 0.32 4.67 3.05
N ASN A 212 -0.77 5.16 3.61
CA ASN A 212 -1.99 5.43 2.86
C ASN A 212 -2.19 6.94 2.65
N GLY A 213 -2.05 7.39 1.40
CA GLY A 213 -2.43 8.73 0.96
C GLY A 213 -3.80 8.78 0.26
N GLY A 214 -4.28 7.62 -0.21
CA GLY A 214 -5.51 7.45 -0.96
C GLY A 214 -6.66 6.88 -0.13
N MET A 215 -7.33 5.87 -0.67
CA MET A 215 -8.45 5.22 -0.03
C MET A 215 -8.19 3.72 0.17
N ILE A 216 -8.34 3.25 1.39
CA ILE A 216 -8.52 1.83 1.72
C ILE A 216 -9.96 1.68 2.19
N ASN A 217 -10.76 0.91 1.45
CA ASN A 217 -12.16 0.63 1.74
C ASN A 217 -12.35 -0.88 1.91
N SER A 218 -12.68 -1.31 3.11
CA SER A 218 -12.92 -2.70 3.43
C SER A 218 -14.39 -2.91 3.76
N ASP A 219 -15.01 -3.83 3.04
CA ASP A 219 -16.44 -4.11 3.16
C ASP A 219 -16.65 -5.64 3.26
N GLY A 220 -16.90 -6.10 4.45
CA GLY A 220 -17.12 -7.52 4.75
C GLY A 220 -18.39 -7.73 5.56
N SER A 221 -18.98 -8.92 5.41
CA SER A 221 -20.19 -9.26 6.15
C SER A 221 -19.97 -9.61 7.62
N TRP A 222 -18.73 -9.96 8.01
CA TRP A 222 -18.46 -10.42 9.38
C TRP A 222 -17.13 -9.92 9.93
N ARG A 223 -16.07 -9.95 9.17
CA ARG A 223 -14.74 -9.47 9.53
C ARG A 223 -14.23 -8.61 8.39
N SER A 224 -13.82 -7.41 8.72
CA SER A 224 -13.39 -6.43 7.74
C SER A 224 -12.29 -5.58 8.35
N TYR A 225 -11.11 -5.61 7.74
CA TYR A 225 -9.96 -4.87 8.27
C TYR A 225 -9.38 -3.96 7.20
N GLY A 226 -9.23 -2.69 7.53
CA GLY A 226 -8.50 -1.77 6.64
C GLY A 226 -7.04 -2.18 6.52
N VAL A 227 -6.35 -2.32 7.65
CA VAL A 227 -5.00 -2.88 7.76
C VAL A 227 -4.96 -3.88 8.90
N GLU A 228 -4.48 -5.08 8.63
CA GLU A 228 -4.33 -6.15 9.61
C GLU A 228 -2.88 -6.59 9.75
N PHE A 229 -2.35 -6.56 10.97
CA PHE A 229 -1.05 -7.11 11.34
C PHE A 229 -1.24 -8.35 12.21
N ARG A 230 -0.68 -9.47 11.77
CA ARG A 230 -0.80 -10.79 12.41
C ARG A 230 0.53 -11.25 13.01
N ASP A 231 0.51 -12.32 13.71
CA ASP A 231 1.61 -13.22 14.15
C ASP A 231 3.01 -12.60 14.29
N GLY A 232 3.14 -11.59 15.13
CA GLY A 232 4.43 -10.98 15.38
C GLY A 232 4.83 -9.90 14.38
N THR A 233 3.93 -9.50 13.48
CA THR A 233 4.13 -8.34 12.61
C THR A 233 4.30 -7.07 13.43
N TYR A 234 5.29 -6.28 13.06
CA TYR A 234 5.59 -4.99 13.65
C TYR A 234 5.87 -3.95 12.57
N GLY A 235 5.90 -2.68 12.93
CA GLY A 235 6.22 -1.62 11.98
C GLY A 235 5.34 -0.40 12.08
N THR A 236 5.08 0.26 10.96
CA THR A 236 4.45 1.58 10.94
C THR A 236 3.25 1.62 10.01
N ILE A 237 2.21 2.33 10.45
CA ILE A 237 1.04 2.67 9.64
C ILE A 237 0.91 4.19 9.64
N VAL A 238 1.07 4.82 8.48
CA VAL A 238 0.90 6.27 8.30
C VAL A 238 -0.32 6.49 7.41
N ASN A 239 -1.34 7.16 7.95
CA ASN A 239 -2.54 7.50 7.19
C ASN A 239 -2.69 9.01 7.02
N THR A 240 -2.61 9.48 5.80
CA THR A 240 -2.92 10.86 5.40
C THR A 240 -4.20 10.92 4.54
N GLY A 241 -4.65 9.77 4.05
CA GLY A 241 -5.86 9.57 3.25
C GLY A 241 -7.04 9.07 4.08
N THR A 242 -7.71 8.06 3.57
CA THR A 242 -8.93 7.50 4.16
C THR A 242 -8.80 6.00 4.32
N ILE A 243 -9.07 5.49 5.53
CA ILE A 243 -9.26 4.06 5.81
C ILE A 243 -10.66 3.90 6.38
N ILE A 244 -11.52 3.18 5.66
CA ILE A 244 -12.90 2.92 6.07
C ILE A 244 -13.12 1.42 6.10
N THR A 245 -13.79 0.95 7.16
CA THR A 245 -14.34 -0.40 7.24
C THR A 245 -15.82 -0.34 7.51
N THR A 246 -16.56 -1.15 6.75
CA THR A 246 -18.02 -1.26 6.87
C THR A 246 -18.40 -2.71 7.09
N ALA A 247 -19.31 -2.95 8.03
CA ALA A 247 -19.91 -4.26 8.27
C ALA A 247 -21.24 -4.34 7.53
N SER A 248 -21.29 -5.12 6.45
CA SER A 248 -22.48 -5.16 5.59
C SER A 248 -23.69 -5.88 6.20
N ASP A 249 -23.51 -6.72 7.22
CA ASP A 249 -24.62 -7.49 7.85
C ASP A 249 -25.26 -6.80 9.08
N GLY A 250 -24.73 -5.67 9.50
CA GLY A 250 -25.21 -4.97 10.68
C GLY A 250 -25.07 -5.77 11.99
N SER A 251 -24.28 -6.85 11.99
CA SER A 251 -24.17 -7.76 13.15
C SER A 251 -23.45 -7.12 14.33
N GLY A 252 -22.73 -6.02 14.12
CA GLY A 252 -22.00 -5.29 15.16
C GLY A 252 -20.99 -6.18 15.88
N LYS A 253 -20.38 -7.13 15.17
CA LYS A 253 -19.40 -8.02 15.77
C LYS A 253 -18.08 -7.32 16.01
N ILE A 254 -17.42 -7.71 17.09
CA ILE A 254 -16.26 -7.05 17.73
C ILE A 254 -14.98 -7.04 16.83
N GLU A 255 -15.04 -7.53 15.60
CA GLU A 255 -13.84 -7.83 14.83
C GLU A 255 -13.63 -6.93 13.60
N ASP A 256 -14.56 -6.00 13.31
CA ASP A 256 -14.34 -5.03 12.22
C ASP A 256 -13.50 -3.85 12.72
N ALA A 257 -12.38 -3.58 12.07
CA ALA A 257 -11.51 -2.49 12.48
C ALA A 257 -10.80 -1.82 11.30
N ALA A 258 -10.65 -0.50 11.33
CA ALA A 258 -9.80 0.19 10.36
C ALA A 258 -8.34 -0.27 10.50
N ILE A 259 -7.86 -0.44 11.74
CA ILE A 259 -6.55 -1.04 12.06
C ILE A 259 -6.76 -2.17 13.06
N TYR A 260 -6.26 -3.35 12.74
CA TYR A 260 -6.32 -4.54 13.59
C TYR A 260 -4.94 -5.16 13.74
N VAL A 261 -4.48 -5.28 14.98
CA VAL A 261 -3.19 -5.92 15.30
C VAL A 261 -3.43 -7.03 16.30
N HIS A 262 -3.15 -8.26 15.92
CA HIS A 262 -3.36 -9.41 16.78
C HIS A 262 -2.33 -10.52 16.58
N THR A 263 -2.28 -11.46 17.49
CA THR A 263 -1.51 -12.70 17.35
C THR A 263 -2.45 -13.88 17.50
N LEU A 264 -2.42 -14.81 16.55
CA LEU A 264 -3.26 -16.01 16.58
C LEU A 264 -2.85 -17.01 17.67
N ASN A 265 -1.61 -16.93 18.17
CA ASN A 265 -1.03 -17.95 19.03
C ASN A 265 -0.46 -17.40 20.35
N ASP A 266 -0.95 -16.29 20.90
CA ASP A 266 -0.44 -15.66 22.12
C ASP A 266 1.09 -15.43 22.12
N MET A 267 1.73 -15.47 20.96
CA MET A 267 3.16 -15.18 20.85
C MET A 267 3.37 -13.68 21.04
N ALA A 268 4.22 -13.33 21.98
CA ALA A 268 4.57 -11.94 22.23
C ALA A 268 5.17 -11.34 20.95
N VAL A 269 4.54 -10.29 20.41
CA VAL A 269 5.13 -9.50 19.33
C VAL A 269 6.42 -8.89 19.85
N SER A 270 7.53 -9.18 19.21
CA SER A 270 8.84 -8.70 19.63
C SER A 270 9.14 -7.26 19.18
N GLY A 271 8.27 -6.66 18.36
CA GLY A 271 8.41 -5.32 17.80
C GLY A 271 7.37 -4.33 18.29
N SER A 272 7.54 -3.08 17.92
CA SER A 272 6.59 -2.00 18.16
C SER A 272 5.71 -1.77 16.93
N VAL A 273 4.43 -1.43 17.15
CA VAL A 273 3.54 -0.95 16.11
C VAL A 273 3.21 0.50 16.37
N SER A 274 3.44 1.37 15.40
CA SER A 274 3.05 2.77 15.47
C SER A 274 2.03 3.12 14.39
N VAL A 275 1.00 3.86 14.78
CA VAL A 275 -0.04 4.39 13.90
C VAL A 275 0.02 5.91 13.96
N ASP A 276 0.29 6.56 12.84
CA ASP A 276 0.30 8.03 12.71
C ASP A 276 -0.81 8.45 11.75
N ASN A 277 -1.84 9.14 12.26
CA ASN A 277 -3.01 9.53 11.49
C ASN A 277 -3.15 11.04 11.36
N SER A 278 -3.19 11.55 10.14
CA SER A 278 -3.62 12.91 9.82
C SER A 278 -4.81 12.95 8.85
N GLY A 279 -5.27 11.78 8.39
CA GLY A 279 -6.43 11.58 7.53
C GLY A 279 -7.67 11.10 8.29
N LEU A 280 -8.51 10.34 7.62
CA LEU A 280 -9.70 9.71 8.19
C LEU A 280 -9.46 8.22 8.45
N MET A 281 -9.71 7.76 9.65
CA MET A 281 -9.89 6.35 9.98
C MET A 281 -11.29 6.15 10.56
N GLN A 282 -12.07 5.31 9.94
CA GLN A 282 -13.46 5.04 10.33
C GLN A 282 -13.75 3.55 10.27
N SER A 283 -14.53 3.08 11.26
CA SER A 283 -15.08 1.73 11.28
C SER A 283 -16.49 1.76 11.83
N ASP A 284 -17.31 0.81 11.42
CA ASP A 284 -18.65 0.68 12.00
C ASP A 284 -18.59 0.17 13.45
N PHE A 285 -17.51 -0.48 13.85
CA PHE A 285 -17.39 -1.05 15.19
C PHE A 285 -16.16 -0.54 15.97
N ILE A 286 -14.96 -0.96 15.66
CA ILE A 286 -13.71 -0.55 16.33
C ILE A 286 -12.77 0.08 15.31
N THR A 287 -12.34 1.31 15.55
CA THR A 287 -11.44 1.96 14.59
C THR A 287 -10.01 1.45 14.71
N VAL A 288 -9.51 1.27 15.92
CA VAL A 288 -8.16 0.74 16.18
C VAL A 288 -8.24 -0.32 17.26
N ALA A 289 -7.91 -1.55 16.92
CA ALA A 289 -7.87 -2.69 17.82
C ALA A 289 -6.44 -3.23 17.90
N LEU A 290 -5.85 -3.19 19.07
CA LEU A 290 -4.46 -3.57 19.31
C LEU A 290 -4.42 -4.63 20.41
N TYR A 291 -4.14 -5.88 20.05
CA TYR A 291 -4.09 -7.03 20.94
C TYR A 291 -2.69 -7.64 20.95
N HIS A 292 -2.23 -8.08 22.12
CA HIS A 292 -1.03 -8.92 22.30
C HIS A 292 0.30 -8.34 21.75
N GLY A 293 0.53 -7.03 21.89
CA GLY A 293 1.79 -6.39 21.50
C GLY A 293 2.66 -5.95 22.66
N SER A 294 3.96 -5.81 22.43
CA SER A 294 4.91 -5.33 23.41
C SER A 294 4.90 -3.80 23.57
N HIS A 295 4.61 -3.09 22.49
CA HIS A 295 4.56 -1.63 22.50
C HIS A 295 3.70 -1.11 21.33
N PHE A 296 2.71 -0.29 21.68
CA PHE A 296 1.84 0.38 20.70
C PHE A 296 1.89 1.89 20.88
N GLU A 297 1.95 2.60 19.77
CA GLU A 297 1.80 4.05 19.74
C GLU A 297 0.75 4.45 18.70
N VAL A 298 -0.25 5.24 19.12
CA VAL A 298 -1.25 5.81 18.21
C VAL A 298 -1.20 7.32 18.33
N VAL A 299 -0.81 7.99 17.26
CA VAL A 299 -0.73 9.45 17.17
C VAL A 299 -1.79 9.95 16.21
N ASN A 300 -2.78 10.70 16.71
CA ASN A 300 -3.73 11.40 15.87
C ASN A 300 -3.31 12.86 15.73
N ARG A 301 -2.86 13.24 14.54
CA ARG A 301 -2.34 14.56 14.23
C ARG A 301 -3.46 15.59 14.08
N VAL A 302 -3.07 16.87 14.02
CA VAL A 302 -4.02 17.94 13.73
C VAL A 302 -4.67 17.70 12.36
N GLY A 303 -6.01 17.69 12.34
CA GLY A 303 -6.80 17.37 11.15
C GLY A 303 -7.17 15.91 11.00
N GLY A 304 -6.48 15.00 11.69
CA GLY A 304 -6.80 13.59 11.68
C GLY A 304 -8.10 13.26 12.44
N VAL A 305 -8.87 12.35 11.89
CA VAL A 305 -10.14 11.88 12.45
C VAL A 305 -10.04 10.38 12.68
N ILE A 306 -10.33 9.95 13.90
CA ILE A 306 -10.51 8.55 14.28
C ILE A 306 -11.92 8.43 14.84
N THR A 307 -12.80 7.68 14.16
CA THR A 307 -14.19 7.57 14.55
C THR A 307 -14.72 6.15 14.39
N ALA A 308 -15.48 5.70 15.37
CA ALA A 308 -16.28 4.48 15.26
C ALA A 308 -17.73 4.85 14.93
N GLY A 309 -18.38 4.03 14.11
CA GLY A 309 -19.80 4.15 13.86
C GLY A 309 -20.60 3.88 15.14
N ASN A 310 -21.83 4.38 15.16
CA ASN A 310 -22.74 4.15 16.27
C ASN A 310 -23.27 2.71 16.18
N SER A 311 -22.53 1.74 16.73
CA SER A 311 -23.19 0.49 17.11
C SER A 311 -24.13 0.83 18.27
N SER A 312 -25.42 0.97 17.96
CA SER A 312 -26.45 0.95 18.99
C SER A 312 -26.34 -0.39 19.71
N LEU A 313 -25.72 -0.37 20.89
CA LEU A 313 -25.81 -1.45 21.87
C LEU A 313 -27.26 -1.70 22.26
#